data_929d9d011c79aba00ea37d4f7de3b3b5
#
_entry.id   929d9d011c79aba00ea37d4f7de3b3b5
#
_cell.length_a   1.000
_cell.length_b   1.000
_cell.length_c   1.000
_cell.angle_alpha   90.00
_cell.angle_beta   90.00
_cell.angle_gamma   90.00
#
_symmetry.space_group_name_H-M   'P 1'
#
loop_
_entity.id
_entity.type
_entity.pdbx_description
1 polymer ?
#
loop_
_entity_poly.entity_id
_entity_poly.type
_entity_poly.pdbx_seq_one_letter_code
_entity_poly.pdbx_strand_id
1 'polypeptide(L)'
;GKSADNFISLVNTGYNMVKEVYPSAKVIVHVSNGHDAGLFDWFFGLMKNGNAKYDIIGMSLYPMWWENGGWNDWKANIDKCIENIKAVTAKFGKPVMLCEIGMPVSEPETAKTAFGYILEQTKKIEDCHGVFCWEPQTDGVWKPSSYDALGWGAYNMGAFRNGRPTVALDPFKD
;
A
#
# COMPACT_ATOMS: atom_id res chain seq x y z
N GLY A 1 -20.47 14.16 -0.07
CA GLY A 1 -20.24 14.98 1.11
C GLY A 1 -19.18 16.00 0.87
N LYS A 2 -19.46 17.24 1.25
CA LYS A 2 -18.53 18.34 1.02
C LYS A 2 -17.69 18.65 2.27
N SER A 3 -17.76 17.81 3.30
CA SER A 3 -17.08 18.02 4.57
C SER A 3 -16.36 16.74 4.99
N ALA A 4 -15.16 16.88 5.52
CA ALA A 4 -14.39 15.78 6.10
C ALA A 4 -15.12 15.11 7.27
N ASP A 5 -16.02 15.83 7.93
CA ASP A 5 -16.76 15.36 9.12
C ASP A 5 -17.61 14.12 8.83
N ASN A 6 -18.31 14.10 7.68
CA ASN A 6 -19.10 12.94 7.29
C ASN A 6 -18.22 11.70 7.04
N PHE A 7 -17.09 11.89 6.39
CA PHE A 7 -16.12 10.82 6.16
C PHE A 7 -15.56 10.29 7.48
N ILE A 8 -15.14 11.18 8.37
CA ILE A 8 -14.63 10.83 9.69
C ILE A 8 -15.68 10.11 10.54
N SER A 9 -16.93 10.58 10.48
CA SER A 9 -18.05 9.90 11.15
C SER A 9 -18.23 8.46 10.68
N LEU A 10 -18.15 8.21 9.35
CA LEU A 10 -18.23 6.87 8.78
C LEU A 10 -17.05 5.99 9.21
N VAL A 11 -15.83 6.52 9.18
CA VAL A 11 -14.63 5.83 9.67
C VAL A 11 -14.78 5.45 11.14
N ASN A 12 -15.23 6.38 11.97
CA ASN A 12 -15.42 6.14 13.40
C ASN A 12 -16.52 5.12 13.69
N THR A 13 -17.59 5.14 12.91
CA THR A 13 -18.64 4.11 12.99
C THR A 13 -18.07 2.74 12.67
N GLY A 14 -17.36 2.59 11.55
CA GLY A 14 -16.72 1.33 11.17
C GLY A 14 -15.73 0.84 12.24
N TYR A 15 -14.89 1.75 12.76
CA TYR A 15 -13.96 1.41 13.84
C TYR A 15 -14.68 0.87 15.07
N ASN A 16 -15.71 1.59 15.53
CA ASN A 16 -16.46 1.18 16.74
C ASN A 16 -17.12 -0.20 16.55
N MET A 17 -17.72 -0.46 15.37
CA MET A 17 -18.34 -1.75 15.07
C MET A 17 -17.32 -2.90 15.07
N VAL A 18 -16.13 -2.69 14.48
CA VAL A 18 -15.06 -3.69 14.54
C VAL A 18 -14.66 -3.96 15.98
N LYS A 19 -14.48 -2.93 16.79
CA LYS A 19 -14.07 -3.08 18.19
C LYS A 19 -15.15 -3.68 19.09
N GLU A 20 -16.41 -3.54 18.74
CA GLU A 20 -17.51 -4.20 19.44
C GLU A 20 -17.48 -5.71 19.25
N VAL A 21 -17.23 -6.16 18.01
CA VAL A 21 -17.22 -7.60 17.67
C VAL A 21 -15.87 -8.25 17.96
N TYR A 22 -14.78 -7.53 17.64
CA TYR A 22 -13.40 -8.00 17.79
C TYR A 22 -12.52 -6.95 18.44
N PRO A 23 -12.55 -6.83 19.80
CA PRO A 23 -11.84 -5.77 20.52
C PRO A 23 -10.33 -5.71 20.27
N SER A 24 -9.70 -6.85 20.00
CA SER A 24 -8.27 -6.95 19.73
C SER A 24 -7.89 -6.66 18.28
N ALA A 25 -8.84 -6.68 17.33
CA ALA A 25 -8.56 -6.44 15.91
C ALA A 25 -7.99 -5.02 15.71
N LYS A 26 -7.02 -4.89 14.82
CA LYS A 26 -6.47 -3.60 14.41
C LYS A 26 -7.20 -3.09 13.18
N VAL A 27 -7.58 -1.81 13.22
CA VAL A 27 -8.24 -1.13 12.10
C VAL A 27 -7.21 -0.31 11.35
N ILE A 28 -7.05 -0.58 10.06
CA ILE A 28 -6.12 0.11 9.18
C ILE A 28 -6.92 1.11 8.33
N VAL A 29 -6.47 2.34 8.28
CA VAL A 29 -6.91 3.31 7.26
C VAL A 29 -5.84 3.35 6.18
N HIS A 30 -6.24 2.96 4.97
CA HIS A 30 -5.32 2.70 3.86
C HIS A 30 -5.47 3.75 2.76
N VAL A 31 -4.33 4.29 2.31
CA VAL A 31 -4.24 5.30 1.24
C VAL A 31 -3.20 4.84 0.21
N SER A 32 -3.48 5.10 -1.06
CA SER A 32 -2.56 4.82 -2.18
C SER A 32 -1.33 5.74 -2.16
N ASN A 33 -0.38 5.48 -3.08
CA ASN A 33 0.78 6.34 -3.34
C ASN A 33 1.64 6.62 -2.10
N GLY A 34 2.10 5.56 -1.43
CA GLY A 34 2.94 5.66 -0.23
C GLY A 34 4.18 6.54 -0.36
N HIS A 35 4.64 6.82 -1.58
CA HIS A 35 5.74 7.74 -1.88
C HIS A 35 5.35 9.23 -1.84
N ASP A 36 4.04 9.55 -1.80
CA ASP A 36 3.53 10.94 -1.79
C ASP A 36 3.33 11.44 -0.34
N ALA A 37 4.38 12.01 0.22
CA ALA A 37 4.35 12.56 1.58
C ALA A 37 3.30 13.67 1.75
N GLY A 38 3.04 14.46 0.70
CA GLY A 38 2.05 15.54 0.73
C GLY A 38 0.62 15.01 0.88
N LEU A 39 0.30 13.93 0.13
CA LEU A 39 -0.98 13.25 0.23
C LEU A 39 -1.23 12.72 1.66
N PHE A 40 -0.24 12.03 2.23
CA PHE A 40 -0.34 11.47 3.58
C PHE A 40 -0.43 12.56 4.64
N ASP A 41 0.34 13.61 4.51
CA ASP A 41 0.29 14.74 5.43
C ASP A 41 -1.08 15.41 5.44
N TRP A 42 -1.62 15.68 4.27
CA TRP A 42 -2.95 16.25 4.12
C TRP A 42 -4.05 15.32 4.67
N PHE A 43 -4.07 14.05 4.23
CA PHE A 43 -5.15 13.12 4.56
C PHE A 43 -5.16 12.78 6.05
N PHE A 44 -4.03 12.36 6.62
CA PHE A 44 -3.95 12.01 8.04
C PHE A 44 -3.96 13.23 8.94
N GLY A 45 -3.61 14.42 8.43
CA GLY A 45 -3.86 15.69 9.08
C GLY A 45 -5.35 15.97 9.27
N LEU A 46 -6.18 15.76 8.22
CA LEU A 46 -7.64 15.83 8.33
C LEU A 46 -8.19 14.81 9.33
N MET A 47 -7.70 13.57 9.27
CA MET A 47 -8.11 12.50 10.19
C MET A 47 -7.82 12.87 11.65
N LYS A 48 -6.62 13.39 11.93
CA LYS A 48 -6.22 13.83 13.28
C LYS A 48 -7.07 14.99 13.78
N ASN A 49 -7.29 16.00 12.96
CA ASN A 49 -8.06 17.19 13.31
C ASN A 49 -9.54 16.86 13.60
N GLY A 50 -10.09 15.86 12.90
CA GLY A 50 -11.46 15.40 13.08
C GLY A 50 -11.61 14.26 14.11
N ASN A 51 -10.57 13.93 14.86
CA ASN A 51 -10.56 12.83 15.85
C ASN A 51 -10.99 11.48 15.25
N ALA A 52 -10.49 11.16 14.07
CA ALA A 52 -10.74 9.87 13.45
C ALA A 52 -10.06 8.73 14.24
N LYS A 53 -10.76 7.62 14.34
CA LYS A 53 -10.30 6.41 15.04
C LYS A 53 -9.73 5.41 14.05
N TYR A 54 -8.48 5.03 14.24
CA TYR A 54 -7.78 3.96 13.53
C TYR A 54 -6.55 3.54 14.32
N ASP A 55 -6.05 2.35 14.07
CA ASP A 55 -4.90 1.80 14.79
C ASP A 55 -3.61 1.92 13.96
N ILE A 56 -3.69 1.74 12.64
CA ILE A 56 -2.54 1.61 11.73
C ILE A 56 -2.79 2.48 10.49
N ILE A 57 -1.74 3.08 9.97
CA ILE A 57 -1.71 3.76 8.67
C ILE A 57 -1.33 2.73 7.59
N GLY A 58 -2.23 2.49 6.63
CA GLY A 58 -1.95 1.64 5.47
C GLY A 58 -1.46 2.43 4.27
N MET A 59 -0.52 1.85 3.53
CA MET A 59 0.02 2.43 2.29
C MET A 59 0.00 1.41 1.16
N SER A 60 -0.29 1.85 -0.08
CA SER A 60 0.06 1.11 -1.29
C SER A 60 1.33 1.68 -1.90
N LEU A 61 2.18 0.83 -2.44
CA LEU A 61 3.37 1.23 -3.17
C LEU A 61 3.55 0.39 -4.45
N TYR A 62 3.45 1.03 -5.59
CA TYR A 62 3.75 0.48 -6.91
C TYR A 62 4.90 1.27 -7.52
N PRO A 63 6.17 0.88 -7.24
CA PRO A 63 7.34 1.73 -7.55
C PRO A 63 7.55 1.99 -9.03
N MET A 64 7.03 1.11 -9.89
CA MET A 64 7.10 1.23 -11.35
C MET A 64 5.75 1.56 -11.99
N TRP A 65 4.80 2.12 -11.24
CA TRP A 65 3.57 2.60 -11.84
C TRP A 65 3.83 3.91 -12.61
N TRP A 66 3.28 4.03 -13.83
CA TRP A 66 3.56 5.17 -14.72
C TRP A 66 3.30 6.55 -14.10
N GLU A 67 2.32 6.66 -13.20
CA GLU A 67 1.96 7.91 -12.51
C GLU A 67 3.03 8.38 -11.51
N ASN A 68 3.96 7.52 -11.13
CA ASN A 68 4.98 7.82 -10.13
C ASN A 68 6.26 8.48 -10.71
N GLY A 69 6.19 9.03 -11.94
CA GLY A 69 7.29 9.79 -12.52
C GLY A 69 8.31 9.00 -13.32
N GLY A 70 8.00 7.76 -13.69
CA GLY A 70 8.80 6.98 -14.63
C GLY A 70 9.12 5.56 -14.16
N TRP A 71 9.04 4.67 -15.10
CA TRP A 71 9.27 3.23 -14.96
C TRP A 71 10.72 2.86 -14.55
N ASN A 72 11.66 3.82 -14.59
CA ASN A 72 13.08 3.54 -14.53
C ASN A 72 13.72 3.78 -13.18
N ASP A 73 13.03 4.35 -12.21
CA ASP A 73 13.60 4.65 -10.89
C ASP A 73 12.74 4.10 -9.73
N TRP A 74 12.49 2.79 -9.79
CA TRP A 74 11.76 2.09 -8.73
C TRP A 74 12.42 2.31 -7.36
N LYS A 75 13.76 2.41 -7.33
CA LYS A 75 14.50 2.58 -6.08
C LYS A 75 14.21 3.93 -5.42
N ALA A 76 14.25 5.01 -6.19
CA ALA A 76 13.94 6.34 -5.66
C ALA A 76 12.49 6.42 -5.15
N ASN A 77 11.53 5.75 -5.80
CA ASN A 77 10.15 5.70 -5.32
C ASN A 77 10.01 4.89 -4.02
N ILE A 78 10.78 3.80 -3.86
CA ILE A 78 10.85 3.07 -2.61
C ILE A 78 11.48 3.95 -1.52
N ASP A 79 12.60 4.61 -1.79
CA ASP A 79 13.28 5.48 -0.82
C ASP A 79 12.34 6.61 -0.32
N LYS A 80 11.58 7.26 -1.22
CA LYS A 80 10.56 8.24 -0.84
C LYS A 80 9.47 7.64 0.08
N CYS A 81 9.02 6.42 -0.22
CA CYS A 81 8.04 5.74 0.63
C CYS A 81 8.62 5.43 2.01
N ILE A 82 9.85 4.95 2.10
CA ILE A 82 10.54 4.68 3.37
C ILE A 82 10.68 5.94 4.20
N GLU A 83 11.02 7.08 3.59
CA GLU A 83 11.07 8.37 4.28
C GLU A 83 9.69 8.80 4.75
N ASN A 84 8.65 8.61 3.91
CA ASN A 84 7.28 8.92 4.29
C ASN A 84 6.79 8.05 5.46
N ILE A 85 7.10 6.75 5.49
CA ILE A 85 6.80 5.89 6.64
C ILE A 85 7.35 6.50 7.93
N LYS A 86 8.63 6.88 7.95
CA LYS A 86 9.27 7.50 9.11
C LYS A 86 8.61 8.84 9.50
N ALA A 87 8.27 9.65 8.51
CA ALA A 87 7.64 10.95 8.74
C ALA A 87 6.24 10.82 9.34
N VAL A 88 5.40 9.92 8.81
CA VAL A 88 4.02 9.75 9.30
C VAL A 88 3.98 9.07 10.68
N THR A 89 4.85 8.10 10.95
CA THR A 89 4.96 7.49 12.29
C THR A 89 5.34 8.54 13.32
N ALA A 90 6.35 9.36 13.04
CA ALA A 90 6.77 10.44 13.92
C ALA A 90 5.67 11.49 14.13
N LYS A 91 4.94 11.89 13.07
CA LYS A 91 3.94 12.95 13.11
C LYS A 91 2.62 12.52 13.76
N PHE A 92 2.16 11.32 13.46
CA PHE A 92 0.83 10.84 13.86
C PHE A 92 0.86 9.85 15.02
N GLY A 93 2.03 9.33 15.40
CA GLY A 93 2.19 8.37 16.50
C GLY A 93 1.45 7.05 16.24
N LYS A 94 1.43 6.60 14.99
CA LYS A 94 0.78 5.37 14.56
C LYS A 94 1.75 4.50 13.77
N PRO A 95 1.72 3.18 13.97
CA PRO A 95 2.47 2.28 13.13
C PRO A 95 1.95 2.31 11.69
N VAL A 96 2.80 1.87 10.76
CA VAL A 96 2.50 1.80 9.32
C VAL A 96 2.54 0.35 8.85
N MET A 97 1.75 0.05 7.83
CA MET A 97 1.81 -1.21 7.09
C MET A 97 1.75 -0.92 5.59
N LEU A 98 2.66 -1.51 4.82
CA LEU A 98 2.52 -1.54 3.37
C LEU A 98 1.50 -2.63 3.01
N CYS A 99 0.24 -2.21 2.86
CA CYS A 99 -0.90 -3.10 2.60
C CYS A 99 -0.91 -3.63 1.17
N GLU A 100 -0.25 -2.92 0.26
CA GLU A 100 -0.13 -3.32 -1.14
C GLU A 100 1.25 -2.95 -1.66
N ILE A 101 1.93 -3.91 -2.26
CA ILE A 101 3.04 -3.66 -3.16
C ILE A 101 2.87 -4.50 -4.42
N GLY A 102 3.32 -4.00 -5.55
CA GLY A 102 3.30 -4.71 -6.81
C GLY A 102 4.38 -4.19 -7.77
N MET A 103 4.80 -5.06 -8.68
CA MET A 103 5.77 -4.76 -9.73
C MET A 103 5.31 -5.39 -11.04
N PRO A 104 5.73 -4.86 -12.20
CA PRO A 104 5.30 -5.42 -13.49
C PRO A 104 5.59 -6.92 -13.62
N VAL A 105 4.57 -7.70 -13.95
CA VAL A 105 4.70 -9.16 -14.18
C VAL A 105 5.69 -9.50 -15.29
N SER A 106 5.96 -8.55 -16.18
CA SER A 106 6.95 -8.69 -17.26
C SER A 106 8.39 -8.69 -16.77
N GLU A 107 8.64 -8.19 -15.54
CA GLU A 107 9.98 -7.94 -15.00
C GLU A 107 10.25 -8.64 -13.66
N PRO A 108 10.16 -9.98 -13.59
CA PRO A 108 10.23 -10.70 -12.33
C PRO A 108 11.58 -10.58 -11.60
N GLU A 109 12.69 -10.41 -12.31
CA GLU A 109 14.01 -10.22 -11.69
C GLU A 109 14.15 -8.83 -11.07
N THR A 110 13.63 -7.80 -11.75
CA THR A 110 13.53 -6.44 -11.19
C THR A 110 12.62 -6.43 -9.97
N ALA A 111 11.48 -7.13 -10.06
CA ALA A 111 10.54 -7.26 -8.95
C ALA A 111 11.19 -7.95 -7.73
N LYS A 112 11.95 -9.04 -7.93
CA LYS A 112 12.72 -9.70 -6.88
C LYS A 112 13.65 -8.72 -6.17
N THR A 113 14.40 -7.93 -6.92
CA THR A 113 15.34 -6.96 -6.37
C THR A 113 14.61 -5.86 -5.59
N ALA A 114 13.53 -5.31 -6.16
CA ALA A 114 12.74 -4.26 -5.54
C ALA A 114 12.04 -4.75 -4.26
N PHE A 115 11.41 -5.92 -4.28
CA PHE A 115 10.76 -6.49 -3.09
C PHE A 115 11.78 -6.83 -2.00
N GLY A 116 12.94 -7.37 -2.37
CA GLY A 116 14.02 -7.59 -1.41
C GLY A 116 14.46 -6.30 -0.74
N TYR A 117 14.60 -5.23 -1.52
CA TYR A 117 14.96 -3.91 -1.01
C TYR A 117 13.88 -3.33 -0.08
N ILE A 118 12.60 -3.40 -0.47
CA ILE A 118 11.48 -2.96 0.38
C ILE A 118 11.49 -3.68 1.72
N LEU A 119 11.58 -5.02 1.69
CA LEU A 119 11.58 -5.83 2.92
C LEU A 119 12.78 -5.52 3.81
N GLU A 120 13.97 -5.35 3.21
CA GLU A 120 15.16 -4.98 3.97
C GLU A 120 15.03 -3.61 4.65
N GLN A 121 14.51 -2.59 3.94
CA GLN A 121 14.37 -1.25 4.50
C GLN A 121 13.26 -1.16 5.54
N THR A 122 12.11 -1.80 5.29
CA THR A 122 10.99 -1.78 6.24
C THR A 122 11.30 -2.51 7.54
N LYS A 123 12.06 -3.61 7.50
CA LYS A 123 12.52 -4.33 8.70
C LYS A 123 13.38 -3.48 9.64
N LYS A 124 13.98 -2.39 9.16
CA LYS A 124 14.78 -1.44 9.97
C LYS A 124 13.92 -0.41 10.71
N ILE A 125 12.61 -0.37 10.44
CA ILE A 125 11.67 0.59 11.03
C ILE A 125 10.77 -0.15 12.01
N GLU A 126 10.95 0.10 13.30
CA GLU A 126 10.22 -0.57 14.39
C GLU A 126 8.69 -0.46 14.21
N ASP A 127 8.23 0.72 13.81
CA ASP A 127 6.80 0.99 13.59
C ASP A 127 6.27 0.55 12.22
N CYS A 128 7.05 -0.16 11.40
CA CYS A 128 6.56 -0.76 10.16
C CYS A 128 6.18 -2.22 10.40
N HIS A 129 4.88 -2.51 10.46
CA HIS A 129 4.36 -3.81 10.91
C HIS A 129 4.30 -4.90 9.84
N GLY A 130 4.62 -4.57 8.59
CA GLY A 130 4.68 -5.57 7.53
C GLY A 130 4.45 -5.03 6.13
N VAL A 131 4.61 -5.94 5.17
CA VAL A 131 4.49 -5.68 3.74
C VAL A 131 3.68 -6.81 3.11
N PHE A 132 2.66 -6.48 2.33
CA PHE A 132 1.85 -7.42 1.56
C PHE A 132 2.00 -7.21 0.06
N CYS A 133 2.30 -8.28 -0.67
CA CYS A 133 2.20 -8.27 -2.12
C CYS A 133 0.72 -8.36 -2.52
N TRP A 134 0.23 -7.37 -3.29
CA TRP A 134 -1.17 -7.34 -3.71
C TRP A 134 -1.41 -8.27 -4.89
N GLU A 135 -2.46 -9.07 -4.79
CA GLU A 135 -2.87 -10.03 -5.84
C GLU A 135 -1.68 -10.72 -6.53
N PRO A 136 -0.76 -11.35 -5.79
CA PRO A 136 0.48 -11.89 -6.36
C PRO A 136 0.23 -12.93 -7.46
N GLN A 137 -0.90 -13.64 -7.41
CA GLN A 137 -1.25 -14.71 -8.35
C GLN A 137 -1.68 -14.22 -9.73
N THR A 138 -1.90 -12.91 -9.93
CA THR A 138 -2.24 -12.39 -11.26
C THR A 138 -1.06 -12.46 -12.21
N ASP A 139 -1.34 -12.78 -13.47
CA ASP A 139 -0.36 -12.84 -14.55
C ASP A 139 -0.50 -11.69 -15.56
N GLY A 140 -1.40 -10.74 -15.30
CA GLY A 140 -1.60 -9.54 -16.11
C GLY A 140 -2.44 -9.75 -17.38
N VAL A 141 -3.06 -10.91 -17.56
CA VAL A 141 -3.86 -11.20 -18.77
C VAL A 141 -5.37 -11.21 -18.53
N TRP A 142 -5.80 -11.57 -17.33
CA TRP A 142 -7.21 -11.62 -16.98
C TRP A 142 -7.77 -10.27 -16.54
N LYS A 143 -8.95 -9.94 -17.00
CA LYS A 143 -9.73 -8.80 -16.49
C LYS A 143 -11.23 -9.09 -16.56
N PRO A 144 -12.03 -8.51 -15.66
CA PRO A 144 -13.49 -8.51 -15.80
C PRO A 144 -13.92 -7.80 -17.07
N SER A 145 -14.99 -8.30 -17.73
CA SER A 145 -15.56 -7.63 -18.93
C SER A 145 -16.01 -6.20 -18.67
N SER A 146 -16.41 -5.88 -17.43
CA SER A 146 -16.76 -4.51 -17.03
C SER A 146 -15.62 -3.51 -17.16
N TYR A 147 -14.37 -3.97 -17.15
CA TYR A 147 -13.18 -3.10 -17.30
C TYR A 147 -13.09 -2.47 -18.67
N ASP A 148 -13.63 -3.13 -19.72
CA ASP A 148 -13.65 -2.58 -21.07
C ASP A 148 -14.48 -1.28 -21.13
N ALA A 149 -15.64 -1.25 -20.47
CA ALA A 149 -16.48 -0.07 -20.38
C ALA A 149 -15.84 1.10 -19.61
N LEU A 150 -14.89 0.80 -18.72
CA LEU A 150 -14.14 1.78 -17.95
C LEU A 150 -12.81 2.19 -18.59
N GLY A 151 -12.45 1.57 -19.72
CA GLY A 151 -11.15 1.77 -20.36
C GLY A 151 -9.97 1.21 -19.56
N TRP A 152 -10.21 0.28 -18.63
CA TRP A 152 -9.17 -0.29 -17.79
C TRP A 152 -8.56 -1.54 -18.42
N GLY A 153 -7.24 -1.69 -18.24
CA GLY A 153 -6.50 -2.92 -18.58
C GLY A 153 -6.62 -3.99 -17.49
N ALA A 154 -6.01 -5.15 -17.75
CA ALA A 154 -5.80 -6.14 -16.71
C ALA A 154 -4.80 -5.61 -15.65
N TYR A 155 -4.98 -6.02 -14.39
CA TYR A 155 -3.97 -5.76 -13.36
C TYR A 155 -2.71 -6.56 -13.69
N ASN A 156 -1.60 -5.87 -13.89
CA ASN A 156 -0.35 -6.44 -14.39
C ASN A 156 0.85 -6.27 -13.43
N MET A 157 0.57 -6.00 -12.15
CA MET A 157 1.57 -5.79 -11.10
C MET A 157 1.71 -6.98 -10.14
N GLY A 158 1.37 -8.18 -10.59
CA GLY A 158 1.47 -9.41 -9.81
C GLY A 158 2.85 -10.09 -9.90
N ALA A 159 2.90 -11.34 -9.47
CA ALA A 159 4.15 -12.10 -9.36
C ALA A 159 4.06 -13.53 -9.92
N PHE A 160 3.04 -13.82 -10.70
CA PHE A 160 2.84 -15.12 -11.35
C PHE A 160 2.94 -15.00 -12.87
N ARG A 161 3.32 -16.11 -13.50
CA ARG A 161 3.30 -16.27 -14.96
C ARG A 161 2.86 -17.69 -15.30
N ASN A 162 1.87 -17.82 -16.18
CA ASN A 162 1.31 -19.13 -16.57
C ASN A 162 0.88 -19.98 -15.35
N GLY A 163 0.22 -19.36 -14.38
CA GLY A 163 -0.28 -20.02 -13.17
C GLY A 163 0.78 -20.45 -12.17
N ARG A 164 2.04 -20.01 -12.32
CA ARG A 164 3.15 -20.37 -11.42
C ARG A 164 3.81 -19.13 -10.84
N PRO A 165 4.25 -19.18 -9.56
CA PRO A 165 5.02 -18.09 -8.99
C PRO A 165 6.33 -17.89 -9.75
N THR A 166 6.73 -16.65 -9.91
CA THR A 166 8.02 -16.27 -10.46
C THR A 166 9.03 -16.00 -9.34
N VAL A 167 10.27 -15.72 -9.72
CA VAL A 167 11.35 -15.33 -8.79
C VAL A 167 11.03 -14.02 -8.02
N ALA A 168 10.06 -13.24 -8.47
CA ALA A 168 9.60 -12.03 -7.77
C ALA A 168 9.21 -12.31 -6.31
N LEU A 169 8.73 -13.51 -6.01
CA LEU A 169 8.32 -13.90 -4.65
C LEU A 169 9.46 -14.51 -3.81
N ASP A 170 10.67 -14.69 -4.35
CA ASP A 170 11.79 -15.26 -3.58
C ASP A 170 12.11 -14.47 -2.30
N PRO A 171 12.04 -13.13 -2.26
CA PRO A 171 12.30 -12.37 -1.04
C PRO A 171 11.30 -12.60 0.11
N PHE A 172 10.14 -13.20 -0.17
CA PHE A 172 9.14 -13.55 0.85
C PHE A 172 9.29 -14.99 1.38
N LYS A 173 10.27 -15.75 0.88
CA LYS A 173 10.64 -17.04 1.44
C LYS A 173 11.54 -16.81 2.65
N ASP A 174 11.32 -17.61 3.69
CA ASP A 174 12.16 -17.62 4.90
C ASP A 174 13.58 -18.11 4.60
#